data_50fb14618d4a13b0cc379923c149d915
#
_entry.id   50fb14618d4a13b0cc379923c149d915
#
_cell.length_a   1.000
_cell.length_b   1.000
_cell.length_c   1.000
_cell.angle_alpha   90.00
_cell.angle_beta   90.00
_cell.angle_gamma   90.00
#
_symmetry.space_group_name_H-M   'P 1'
#
loop_
_entity.id
_entity.type
_entity.pdbx_description
1 polymer ?
#
loop_
_entity_poly.entity_id
_entity_poly.type
_entity_poly.pdbx_seq_one_letter_code
_entity_poly.pdbx_strand_id
1 'polypeptide(L)'
;MAIKIIKDKCKGCSLCVKACPFDALRIENRLAIVDEGKCTNCNACIAKCKFDAIEAAPEAEKVDLSAYKHIWVFAEQRQGKIQNVALELLGEGKKLAKDISDDTQICAVLIGDDIENLAQECFEYGAEKVYLVQDPLLKNYTTDAYTKVLKQLIDEYKPEIVLYGATHIGRDFAPRIAARCNTGLTADCTHLDVKVSKYIEFAKANTTLDTSTLDPNDPSTGIKQTRPAFGGNLMATIICPKTRPQMSTVRPGVMQKQERQAGATGEIINVKPNLTAADIRIDIKDIVKSAKEMVSLTDADIICSGGRGLGDAS
;
A
#
# COMPACT_ATOMS: atom_id res chain seq x y z
N MET A 1 10.66 7.68 18.02
CA MET A 1 11.78 7.99 18.94
C MET A 1 12.42 9.27 18.47
N ALA A 2 12.74 10.19 19.37
CA ALA A 2 13.34 11.48 19.04
C ALA A 2 14.87 11.45 19.22
N ILE A 3 15.57 12.45 18.68
CA ILE A 3 17.00 12.68 18.96
C ILE A 3 17.24 12.76 20.47
N LYS A 4 18.42 12.36 20.93
CA LYS A 4 18.79 12.40 22.35
C LYS A 4 19.77 13.53 22.64
N ILE A 5 19.52 14.28 23.70
CA ILE A 5 20.43 15.33 24.17
C ILE A 5 21.36 14.79 25.26
N ILE A 6 22.67 14.93 25.05
CA ILE A 6 23.70 14.56 26.03
C ILE A 6 23.85 15.79 26.96
N LYS A 7 23.30 15.68 28.15
CA LYS A 7 23.19 16.80 29.09
C LYS A 7 24.54 17.37 29.46
N ASP A 8 25.55 16.54 29.68
CA ASP A 8 26.90 16.97 30.11
C ASP A 8 27.67 17.76 29.03
N LYS A 9 27.35 17.52 27.76
CA LYS A 9 27.95 18.22 26.63
C LYS A 9 27.16 19.47 26.24
N CYS A 10 25.88 19.54 26.54
CA CYS A 10 25.04 20.65 26.14
C CYS A 10 25.37 21.94 26.90
N LYS A 11 25.58 23.01 26.18
CA LYS A 11 25.86 24.34 26.74
C LYS A 11 24.68 25.31 26.62
N GLY A 12 23.52 24.88 26.14
CA GLY A 12 22.35 25.73 25.98
C GLY A 12 22.49 26.87 24.97
N CYS A 13 23.35 26.71 23.96
CA CYS A 13 23.71 27.76 23.00
C CYS A 13 22.63 28.11 21.97
N SER A 14 21.49 27.45 21.97
CA SER A 14 20.31 27.65 21.09
C SER A 14 20.54 27.41 19.59
N LEU A 15 21.71 26.96 19.14
CA LEU A 15 21.98 26.71 17.71
C LEU A 15 21.06 25.59 17.14
N CYS A 16 20.80 24.56 17.93
CA CYS A 16 19.91 23.47 17.55
C CYS A 16 18.43 23.91 17.42
N VAL A 17 18.00 24.86 18.28
CA VAL A 17 16.63 25.42 18.22
C VAL A 17 16.45 26.17 16.89
N LYS A 18 17.41 27.05 16.54
CA LYS A 18 17.38 27.80 15.27
C LYS A 18 17.47 26.91 14.03
N ALA A 19 18.04 25.72 14.16
CA ALA A 19 18.23 24.77 13.06
C ALA A 19 17.04 23.80 12.91
N CYS A 20 16.10 23.80 13.85
CA CYS A 20 14.97 22.88 13.81
C CYS A 20 13.84 23.46 12.94
N PRO A 21 13.51 22.86 11.78
CA PRO A 21 12.43 23.37 10.93
C PRO A 21 11.03 23.02 11.47
N PHE A 22 10.94 22.22 12.56
CA PHE A 22 9.70 21.72 13.14
C PHE A 22 9.43 22.29 14.54
N ASP A 23 10.23 23.26 15.02
CA ASP A 23 10.12 23.83 16.37
C ASP A 23 10.04 22.76 17.49
N ALA A 24 10.75 21.64 17.27
CA ALA A 24 10.79 20.53 18.22
C ALA A 24 11.82 20.70 19.34
N LEU A 25 12.57 21.80 19.37
CA LEU A 25 13.62 22.04 20.34
C LEU A 25 13.42 23.37 21.05
N ARG A 26 13.60 23.38 22.37
CA ARG A 26 13.60 24.59 23.21
C ARG A 26 14.73 24.53 24.21
N ILE A 27 15.09 25.66 24.79
CA ILE A 27 16.10 25.72 25.85
C ILE A 27 15.41 25.98 27.19
N GLU A 28 15.68 25.10 28.15
CA GLU A 28 15.27 25.27 29.54
C GLU A 28 16.45 24.98 30.45
N ASN A 29 16.67 25.81 31.46
CA ASN A 29 17.79 25.67 32.41
C ASN A 29 19.16 25.44 31.75
N ARG A 30 19.45 26.16 30.66
CA ARG A 30 20.66 26.01 29.84
C ARG A 30 20.87 24.63 29.18
N LEU A 31 19.80 23.89 29.01
CA LEU A 31 19.81 22.62 28.31
C LEU A 31 18.80 22.63 27.16
N ALA A 32 19.14 21.97 26.08
CA ALA A 32 18.19 21.73 25.02
C ALA A 32 17.21 20.63 25.46
N ILE A 33 15.92 20.86 25.24
CA ILE A 33 14.85 19.88 25.47
C ILE A 33 14.16 19.61 24.14
N VAL A 34 13.91 18.33 23.87
CA VAL A 34 13.23 17.85 22.67
C VAL A 34 11.76 17.62 22.98
N ASP A 35 10.90 18.15 22.13
CA ASP A 35 9.50 17.74 22.04
C ASP A 35 9.41 16.51 21.12
N GLU A 36 9.20 15.33 21.72
CA GLU A 36 9.16 14.07 20.98
C GLU A 36 8.00 14.00 20.00
N GLY A 37 6.89 14.71 20.28
CA GLY A 37 5.72 14.76 19.40
C GLY A 37 5.95 15.57 18.13
N LYS A 38 6.91 16.52 18.15
CA LYS A 38 7.26 17.36 17.00
C LYS A 38 8.51 16.92 16.27
N CYS A 39 9.38 16.15 16.93
CA CYS A 39 10.67 15.73 16.36
C CYS A 39 10.47 14.66 15.26
N THR A 40 10.88 14.99 14.05
CA THR A 40 10.80 14.09 12.88
C THR A 40 12.11 13.35 12.58
N ASN A 41 13.11 13.42 13.47
CA ASN A 41 14.43 12.80 13.28
C ASN A 41 15.16 13.25 11.98
N CYS A 42 14.92 14.45 11.52
CA CYS A 42 15.57 14.99 10.32
C CYS A 42 17.07 15.25 10.48
N ASN A 43 17.62 15.13 11.69
CA ASN A 43 19.04 15.31 12.07
C ASN A 43 19.63 16.68 11.76
N ALA A 44 18.85 17.67 11.32
CA ALA A 44 19.33 19.02 10.99
C ALA A 44 20.03 19.72 12.18
N CYS A 45 19.58 19.46 13.40
CA CYS A 45 20.16 20.00 14.63
C CYS A 45 21.51 19.37 14.99
N ILE A 46 21.80 18.14 14.61
CA ILE A 46 23.06 17.44 14.89
C ILE A 46 24.21 18.16 14.18
N ALA A 47 24.06 18.41 12.88
CA ALA A 47 25.06 19.07 12.06
C ALA A 47 25.38 20.51 12.52
N LYS A 48 24.53 21.13 13.34
CA LYS A 48 24.73 22.49 13.88
C LYS A 48 25.21 22.51 15.31
N CYS A 49 25.32 21.36 15.97
CA CYS A 49 25.78 21.28 17.34
C CYS A 49 27.32 21.29 17.40
N LYS A 50 27.90 22.41 17.86
CA LYS A 50 29.36 22.57 18.00
C LYS A 50 29.97 21.78 19.17
N PHE A 51 29.14 21.18 20.01
CA PHE A 51 29.54 20.48 21.22
C PHE A 51 29.31 18.99 21.18
N ASP A 52 28.88 18.46 20.03
CA ASP A 52 28.49 17.04 19.86
C ASP A 52 27.55 16.54 20.98
N ALA A 53 26.63 17.45 21.37
CA ALA A 53 25.69 17.18 22.46
C ALA A 53 24.35 16.60 21.99
N ILE A 54 24.24 16.25 20.71
CA ILE A 54 23.00 15.69 20.14
C ILE A 54 23.35 14.39 19.43
N GLU A 55 22.77 13.31 19.90
CA GLU A 55 22.83 11.99 19.26
C GLU A 55 21.60 11.77 18.40
N ALA A 56 21.80 11.16 17.24
CA ALA A 56 20.69 10.67 16.45
C ALA A 56 19.86 9.68 17.28
N ALA A 57 18.56 9.66 17.06
CA ALA A 57 17.76 8.55 17.60
C ALA A 57 18.40 7.23 17.14
N PRO A 58 18.45 6.20 18.01
CA PRO A 58 18.86 4.90 17.54
C PRO A 58 18.03 4.55 16.30
N GLU A 59 18.70 4.09 15.25
CA GLU A 59 17.97 3.60 14.08
C GLU A 59 16.95 2.61 14.60
N ALA A 60 15.70 2.76 14.17
CA ALA A 60 14.67 1.76 14.48
C ALA A 60 15.26 0.38 14.16
N GLU A 61 15.09 -0.57 15.06
CA GLU A 61 15.59 -1.94 14.88
C GLU A 61 15.33 -2.34 13.43
N LYS A 62 16.38 -2.77 12.74
CA LYS A 62 16.27 -3.16 11.34
C LYS A 62 15.24 -4.29 11.29
N VAL A 63 14.09 -4.00 10.72
CA VAL A 63 13.06 -5.02 10.51
C VAL A 63 13.72 -6.14 9.71
N ASP A 64 13.64 -7.35 10.18
CA ASP A 64 14.08 -8.51 9.43
C ASP A 64 13.15 -8.68 8.22
N LEU A 65 13.60 -8.19 7.08
CA LEU A 65 12.83 -8.22 5.84
C LEU A 65 12.73 -9.64 5.27
N SER A 66 13.61 -10.57 5.67
CA SER A 66 13.62 -11.96 5.20
C SER A 66 12.42 -12.78 5.69
N ALA A 67 11.79 -12.31 6.78
CA ALA A 67 10.58 -12.93 7.32
C ALA A 67 9.32 -12.66 6.45
N TYR A 68 9.40 -11.68 5.54
CA TYR A 68 8.27 -11.30 4.68
C TYR A 68 8.37 -12.00 3.34
N LYS A 69 7.28 -12.67 2.93
CA LYS A 69 7.23 -13.49 1.71
C LYS A 69 5.90 -13.34 1.00
N HIS A 70 5.89 -13.69 -0.29
CA HIS A 70 4.68 -13.76 -1.10
C HIS A 70 4.06 -12.40 -1.45
N ILE A 71 3.29 -12.40 -2.50
CA ILE A 71 2.53 -11.22 -2.96
C ILE A 71 1.06 -11.46 -2.64
N TRP A 72 0.47 -10.52 -1.94
CA TRP A 72 -0.95 -10.53 -1.64
C TRP A 72 -1.72 -9.57 -2.52
N VAL A 73 -2.88 -10.00 -2.94
CA VAL A 73 -3.87 -9.18 -3.62
C VAL A 73 -5.10 -9.13 -2.75
N PHE A 74 -5.52 -7.95 -2.35
CA PHE A 74 -6.82 -7.80 -1.74
C PHE A 74 -7.90 -8.06 -2.80
N ALA A 75 -8.55 -9.21 -2.71
CA ALA A 75 -9.63 -9.61 -3.60
C ALA A 75 -10.90 -8.86 -3.23
N GLU A 76 -10.96 -7.57 -3.62
CA GLU A 76 -12.13 -6.74 -3.36
C GLU A 76 -13.38 -7.40 -3.94
N GLN A 77 -14.37 -7.63 -3.08
CA GLN A 77 -15.68 -8.11 -3.48
C GLN A 77 -16.76 -7.12 -3.04
N ARG A 78 -17.84 -7.08 -3.77
CA ARG A 78 -19.04 -6.31 -3.42
C ARG A 78 -20.26 -7.18 -3.65
N GLN A 79 -21.01 -7.42 -2.57
CA GLN A 79 -22.25 -8.20 -2.63
C GLN A 79 -22.08 -9.58 -3.30
N GLY A 80 -21.01 -10.29 -2.95
CA GLY A 80 -20.73 -11.62 -3.48
C GLY A 80 -20.18 -11.64 -4.92
N LYS A 81 -19.64 -10.53 -5.42
CA LYS A 81 -18.99 -10.45 -6.74
C LYS A 81 -17.60 -9.84 -6.62
N ILE A 82 -16.58 -10.53 -7.11
CA ILE A 82 -15.21 -10.02 -7.18
C ILE A 82 -15.15 -8.86 -8.18
N GLN A 83 -14.42 -7.81 -7.83
CA GLN A 83 -14.23 -6.67 -8.70
C GLN A 83 -13.13 -6.95 -9.74
N ASN A 84 -13.31 -6.48 -10.96
CA ASN A 84 -12.39 -6.71 -12.07
C ASN A 84 -10.94 -6.37 -11.74
N VAL A 85 -10.71 -5.28 -11.04
CA VAL A 85 -9.35 -4.86 -10.64
C VAL A 85 -8.62 -5.91 -9.78
N ALA A 86 -9.32 -6.66 -8.95
CA ALA A 86 -8.71 -7.74 -8.18
C ALA A 86 -8.19 -8.87 -9.08
N LEU A 87 -8.96 -9.23 -10.11
CA LEU A 87 -8.55 -10.23 -11.11
C LEU A 87 -7.37 -9.74 -11.96
N GLU A 88 -7.35 -8.46 -12.31
CA GLU A 88 -6.20 -7.81 -12.97
C GLU A 88 -4.94 -7.92 -12.11
N LEU A 89 -5.06 -7.64 -10.81
CA LEU A 89 -3.94 -7.67 -9.87
C LEU A 89 -3.44 -9.07 -9.58
N LEU A 90 -4.28 -10.11 -9.62
CA LEU A 90 -3.82 -11.50 -9.55
C LEU A 90 -2.94 -11.83 -10.75
N GLY A 91 -3.33 -11.39 -11.94
CA GLY A 91 -2.53 -11.54 -13.16
C GLY A 91 -1.19 -10.81 -13.07
N GLU A 92 -1.19 -9.57 -12.64
CA GLU A 92 0.02 -8.78 -12.49
C GLU A 92 0.93 -9.34 -11.39
N GLY A 93 0.36 -9.71 -10.24
CA GLY A 93 1.07 -10.33 -9.14
C GLY A 93 1.84 -11.58 -9.57
N LYS A 94 1.26 -12.42 -10.45
CA LYS A 94 1.92 -13.62 -10.99
C LYS A 94 3.15 -13.29 -11.85
N LYS A 95 3.12 -12.19 -12.59
CA LYS A 95 4.30 -11.71 -13.34
C LYS A 95 5.39 -11.24 -12.37
N LEU A 96 5.01 -10.44 -11.35
CA LEU A 96 5.94 -9.94 -10.35
C LEU A 96 6.57 -11.07 -9.53
N ALA A 97 5.78 -12.09 -9.15
CA ALA A 97 6.25 -13.24 -8.38
C ALA A 97 7.40 -13.97 -9.08
N LYS A 98 7.24 -14.25 -10.38
CA LYS A 98 8.30 -14.87 -11.21
C LYS A 98 9.59 -14.06 -11.26
N ASP A 99 9.49 -12.74 -11.07
CA ASP A 99 10.64 -11.85 -11.06
C ASP A 99 11.34 -11.80 -9.70
N ILE A 100 10.65 -12.17 -8.62
CA ILE A 100 11.23 -12.26 -7.26
C ILE A 100 11.96 -13.59 -7.09
N SER A 101 11.22 -14.70 -7.12
CA SER A 101 11.76 -16.06 -7.01
C SER A 101 10.70 -17.09 -7.39
N ASP A 102 11.14 -18.32 -7.68
CA ASP A 102 10.25 -19.45 -7.98
C ASP A 102 9.39 -19.86 -6.76
N ASP A 103 9.83 -19.53 -5.54
CA ASP A 103 9.09 -19.81 -4.29
C ASP A 103 8.07 -18.72 -3.93
N THR A 104 8.02 -17.63 -4.68
CA THR A 104 7.09 -16.53 -4.40
C THR A 104 5.70 -16.85 -4.93
N GLN A 105 4.74 -16.98 -4.03
CA GLN A 105 3.35 -17.32 -4.34
C GLN A 105 2.46 -16.08 -4.45
N ILE A 106 1.40 -16.20 -5.25
CA ILE A 106 0.32 -15.23 -5.31
C ILE A 106 -0.81 -15.67 -4.42
N CYS A 107 -1.15 -14.81 -3.48
CA CYS A 107 -2.21 -15.08 -2.52
C CYS A 107 -3.32 -14.04 -2.65
N ALA A 108 -4.56 -14.48 -2.72
CA ALA A 108 -5.71 -13.60 -2.59
C ALA A 108 -6.11 -13.47 -1.13
N VAL A 109 -6.50 -12.27 -0.70
CA VAL A 109 -7.13 -12.04 0.60
C VAL A 109 -8.58 -11.69 0.38
N LEU A 110 -9.46 -12.56 0.80
CA LEU A 110 -10.91 -12.49 0.62
C LEU A 110 -11.58 -12.27 1.98
N ILE A 111 -12.24 -11.13 2.15
CA ILE A 111 -12.88 -10.71 3.41
C ILE A 111 -14.36 -10.44 3.16
N GLY A 112 -15.23 -11.01 4.00
CA GLY A 112 -16.67 -10.79 3.88
C GLY A 112 -17.51 -11.73 4.75
N ASP A 113 -18.72 -12.00 4.29
CA ASP A 113 -19.67 -12.93 4.89
C ASP A 113 -20.26 -13.80 3.79
N ASP A 114 -20.25 -15.13 3.97
CA ASP A 114 -20.75 -16.12 3.02
C ASP A 114 -20.18 -15.96 1.60
N ILE A 115 -18.83 -15.94 1.51
CA ILE A 115 -18.10 -15.64 0.27
C ILE A 115 -17.12 -16.73 -0.16
N GLU A 116 -17.17 -17.93 0.44
CA GLU A 116 -16.26 -19.03 0.15
C GLU A 116 -16.28 -19.43 -1.34
N ASN A 117 -17.45 -19.35 -1.97
CA ASN A 117 -17.63 -19.63 -3.39
C ASN A 117 -16.78 -18.74 -4.31
N LEU A 118 -16.37 -17.55 -3.85
CA LEU A 118 -15.53 -16.62 -4.62
C LEU A 118 -14.06 -17.06 -4.66
N ALA A 119 -13.62 -17.95 -3.76
CA ALA A 119 -12.25 -18.45 -3.76
C ALA A 119 -11.91 -19.17 -5.07
N GLN A 120 -12.86 -19.91 -5.65
CA GLN A 120 -12.67 -20.59 -6.92
C GLN A 120 -12.33 -19.61 -8.06
N GLU A 121 -13.01 -18.47 -8.12
CA GLU A 121 -12.72 -17.45 -9.11
C GLU A 121 -11.31 -16.87 -8.92
N CYS A 122 -10.84 -16.67 -7.67
CA CYS A 122 -9.47 -16.24 -7.42
C CYS A 122 -8.44 -17.25 -7.96
N PHE A 123 -8.65 -18.54 -7.78
CA PHE A 123 -7.77 -19.58 -8.32
C PHE A 123 -7.75 -19.59 -9.85
N GLU A 124 -8.89 -19.45 -10.47
CA GLU A 124 -9.01 -19.44 -11.93
C GLU A 124 -8.33 -18.24 -12.58
N TYR A 125 -8.10 -17.16 -11.82
CA TYR A 125 -7.33 -15.98 -12.26
C TYR A 125 -5.92 -15.91 -11.69
N GLY A 126 -5.41 -17.01 -11.12
CA GLY A 126 -3.99 -17.19 -10.85
C GLY A 126 -3.55 -17.11 -9.40
N ALA A 127 -4.47 -16.99 -8.44
CA ALA A 127 -4.14 -17.19 -7.04
C ALA A 127 -3.71 -18.64 -6.78
N GLU A 128 -2.69 -18.84 -5.97
CA GLU A 128 -2.25 -20.16 -5.50
C GLU A 128 -2.78 -20.45 -4.09
N LYS A 129 -3.01 -19.39 -3.32
CA LYS A 129 -3.63 -19.45 -1.99
C LYS A 129 -4.70 -18.38 -1.84
N VAL A 130 -5.72 -18.69 -1.04
CA VAL A 130 -6.74 -17.74 -0.63
C VAL A 130 -6.81 -17.70 0.89
N TYR A 131 -6.49 -16.55 1.47
CA TYR A 131 -6.78 -16.27 2.87
C TYR A 131 -8.24 -15.84 2.97
N LEU A 132 -9.07 -16.73 3.47
CA LEU A 132 -10.51 -16.52 3.57
C LEU A 132 -10.88 -16.12 5.00
N VAL A 133 -11.47 -14.94 5.13
CA VAL A 133 -11.96 -14.43 6.41
C VAL A 133 -13.45 -14.16 6.30
N GLN A 134 -14.23 -14.92 7.03
CA GLN A 134 -15.68 -14.81 7.03
C GLN A 134 -16.21 -14.53 8.44
N ASP A 135 -17.06 -13.53 8.53
CA ASP A 135 -17.79 -13.18 9.76
C ASP A 135 -19.03 -12.33 9.38
N PRO A 136 -20.20 -12.52 10.02
CA PRO A 136 -21.38 -11.70 9.79
C PRO A 136 -21.15 -10.19 9.94
N LEU A 137 -20.20 -9.78 10.78
CA LEU A 137 -19.80 -8.39 10.96
C LEU A 137 -19.05 -7.81 9.73
N LEU A 138 -18.61 -8.68 8.81
CA LEU A 138 -17.90 -8.30 7.58
C LEU A 138 -18.80 -8.31 6.34
N LYS A 139 -20.12 -8.54 6.51
CA LYS A 139 -21.08 -8.59 5.41
C LYS A 139 -21.03 -7.35 4.51
N ASN A 140 -20.92 -6.19 5.13
CA ASN A 140 -20.74 -4.93 4.43
C ASN A 140 -19.37 -4.35 4.77
N TYR A 141 -18.76 -3.68 3.79
CA TYR A 141 -17.50 -3.00 4.01
C TYR A 141 -17.67 -1.89 5.08
N THR A 142 -16.86 -1.96 6.12
CA THR A 142 -16.61 -0.86 7.04
C THR A 142 -15.11 -0.71 7.23
N THR A 143 -14.63 0.52 7.20
CA THR A 143 -13.19 0.81 7.22
C THR A 143 -12.48 0.20 8.43
N ASP A 144 -13.07 0.35 9.61
CA ASP A 144 -12.44 -0.09 10.87
C ASP A 144 -12.33 -1.61 10.94
N ALA A 145 -13.41 -2.35 10.61
CA ALA A 145 -13.43 -3.81 10.65
C ALA A 145 -12.45 -4.42 9.65
N TYR A 146 -12.53 -4.00 8.38
CA TYR A 146 -11.62 -4.51 7.33
C TYR A 146 -10.17 -4.17 7.62
N THR A 147 -9.89 -2.96 8.16
CA THR A 147 -8.54 -2.57 8.55
C THR A 147 -8.00 -3.44 9.69
N LYS A 148 -8.83 -3.74 10.70
CA LYS A 148 -8.43 -4.59 11.84
C LYS A 148 -8.11 -6.01 11.38
N VAL A 149 -8.96 -6.58 10.54
CA VAL A 149 -8.82 -7.93 10.01
C VAL A 149 -7.58 -8.05 9.13
N LEU A 150 -7.40 -7.17 8.16
CA LEU A 150 -6.24 -7.24 7.27
C LEU A 150 -4.94 -6.98 8.02
N LYS A 151 -4.94 -6.08 9.03
CA LYS A 151 -3.78 -5.87 9.88
C LYS A 151 -3.40 -7.14 10.66
N GLN A 152 -4.40 -7.86 11.22
CA GLN A 152 -4.17 -9.16 11.87
C GLN A 152 -3.49 -10.14 10.92
N LEU A 153 -3.98 -10.29 9.71
CA LEU A 153 -3.40 -11.18 8.70
C LEU A 153 -1.96 -10.81 8.35
N ILE A 154 -1.69 -9.51 8.14
CA ILE A 154 -0.34 -9.02 7.81
C ILE A 154 0.65 -9.32 8.93
N ASP A 155 0.25 -9.16 10.20
CA ASP A 155 1.12 -9.43 11.34
C ASP A 155 1.45 -10.91 11.49
N GLU A 156 0.48 -11.76 11.19
CA GLU A 156 0.61 -13.20 11.32
C GLU A 156 1.41 -13.81 10.17
N TYR A 157 1.08 -13.45 8.93
CA TYR A 157 1.62 -14.13 7.73
C TYR A 157 2.72 -13.34 7.01
N LYS A 158 2.94 -12.07 7.35
CA LYS A 158 4.04 -11.22 6.87
C LYS A 158 4.22 -11.22 5.34
N PRO A 159 3.25 -10.75 4.56
CA PRO A 159 3.41 -10.62 3.12
C PRO A 159 4.50 -9.62 2.77
N GLU A 160 5.25 -9.86 1.68
CA GLU A 160 6.26 -8.91 1.20
C GLU A 160 5.63 -7.72 0.47
N ILE A 161 4.64 -8.01 -0.37
CA ILE A 161 3.93 -7.02 -1.18
C ILE A 161 2.43 -7.20 -0.96
N VAL A 162 1.69 -6.09 -0.84
CA VAL A 162 0.22 -6.11 -0.82
C VAL A 162 -0.32 -5.13 -1.86
N LEU A 163 -1.10 -5.66 -2.80
CA LEU A 163 -1.72 -4.91 -3.89
C LEU A 163 -3.21 -4.72 -3.64
N TYR A 164 -3.69 -3.51 -3.88
CA TYR A 164 -5.10 -3.14 -3.75
C TYR A 164 -5.58 -2.49 -5.04
N GLY A 165 -6.84 -2.64 -5.39
CA GLY A 165 -7.46 -1.80 -6.41
C GLY A 165 -7.58 -0.34 -5.92
N ALA A 166 -7.30 0.64 -6.79
CA ALA A 166 -7.52 2.05 -6.48
C ALA A 166 -9.01 2.44 -6.62
N THR A 167 -9.89 1.62 -6.07
CA THR A 167 -11.32 1.83 -5.93
C THR A 167 -11.62 2.74 -4.73
N HIS A 168 -12.88 3.08 -4.50
CA HIS A 168 -13.28 3.81 -3.29
C HIS A 168 -12.90 3.05 -2.02
N ILE A 169 -13.09 1.72 -1.99
CA ILE A 169 -12.73 0.87 -0.84
C ILE A 169 -11.22 0.83 -0.67
N GLY A 170 -10.47 0.50 -1.71
CA GLY A 170 -9.02 0.39 -1.61
C GLY A 170 -8.34 1.71 -1.24
N ARG A 171 -8.82 2.83 -1.78
CA ARG A 171 -8.31 4.17 -1.44
C ARG A 171 -8.64 4.60 0.00
N ASP A 172 -9.72 4.09 0.58
CA ASP A 172 -10.09 4.38 1.96
C ASP A 172 -9.23 3.59 2.96
N PHE A 173 -9.14 2.27 2.82
CA PHE A 173 -8.54 1.49 3.89
C PHE A 173 -7.04 1.17 3.70
N ALA A 174 -6.50 1.10 2.47
CA ALA A 174 -5.08 0.80 2.26
C ALA A 174 -4.13 1.80 2.95
N PRO A 175 -4.38 3.13 2.93
CA PRO A 175 -3.56 4.07 3.68
C PRO A 175 -3.62 3.85 5.20
N ARG A 176 -4.75 3.41 5.73
CA ARG A 176 -4.92 3.11 7.15
C ARG A 176 -4.12 1.86 7.55
N ILE A 177 -4.08 0.85 6.68
CA ILE A 177 -3.23 -0.33 6.86
C ILE A 177 -1.76 0.08 6.84
N ALA A 178 -1.33 0.85 5.84
CA ALA A 178 0.06 1.29 5.73
C ALA A 178 0.51 2.05 6.99
N ALA A 179 -0.32 2.96 7.49
CA ALA A 179 -0.05 3.68 8.73
C ALA A 179 0.07 2.75 9.95
N ARG A 180 -0.79 1.74 10.07
CA ARG A 180 -0.73 0.77 11.19
C ARG A 180 0.45 -0.21 11.08
N CYS A 181 0.94 -0.44 9.87
CA CYS A 181 2.14 -1.27 9.63
C CYS A 181 3.42 -0.43 9.64
N ASN A 182 3.36 0.87 9.86
CA ASN A 182 4.49 1.80 9.76
C ASN A 182 5.27 1.63 8.44
N THR A 183 4.55 1.48 7.33
CA THR A 183 5.11 1.30 6.00
C THR A 183 4.59 2.33 5.00
N GLY A 184 5.24 2.40 3.83
CA GLY A 184 4.79 3.27 2.74
C GLY A 184 3.67 2.64 1.91
N LEU A 185 2.85 3.49 1.31
CA LEU A 185 1.86 3.14 0.31
C LEU A 185 1.99 4.06 -0.89
N THR A 186 2.12 3.50 -2.08
CA THR A 186 2.03 4.29 -3.32
C THR A 186 0.62 4.19 -3.87
N ALA A 187 -0.03 5.35 -4.01
CA ALA A 187 -1.42 5.39 -4.44
C ALA A 187 -1.53 5.57 -5.97
N ASP A 188 -2.52 4.90 -6.57
CA ASP A 188 -2.95 5.11 -7.95
C ASP A 188 -1.88 4.75 -9.00
N CYS A 189 -1.18 3.65 -8.75
CA CYS A 189 -0.14 3.14 -9.65
C CYS A 189 -0.72 2.72 -11.00
N THR A 190 0.09 2.90 -12.04
CA THR A 190 -0.24 2.48 -13.41
C THR A 190 0.79 1.50 -13.98
N HIS A 191 1.92 1.32 -13.31
CA HIS A 191 2.94 0.34 -13.69
C HIS A 191 3.70 -0.15 -12.47
N LEU A 192 4.07 -1.43 -12.46
CA LEU A 192 4.77 -2.12 -11.37
C LEU A 192 5.90 -2.98 -11.95
N ASP A 193 7.10 -2.85 -11.39
CA ASP A 193 8.24 -3.72 -11.68
C ASP A 193 8.93 -4.16 -10.40
N VAL A 194 9.53 -5.33 -10.43
CA VAL A 194 10.43 -5.82 -9.36
C VAL A 194 11.88 -5.76 -9.82
N LYS A 195 12.19 -6.27 -11.02
CA LYS A 195 13.55 -6.25 -11.57
C LYS A 195 13.93 -4.85 -12.06
N VAL A 196 15.15 -4.42 -11.74
CA VAL A 196 15.68 -3.14 -12.22
C VAL A 196 15.82 -3.13 -13.74
N SER A 197 16.21 -4.25 -14.36
CA SER A 197 16.30 -4.37 -15.82
C SER A 197 14.97 -4.07 -16.52
N LYS A 198 13.87 -4.64 -16.03
CA LYS A 198 12.52 -4.40 -16.59
C LYS A 198 12.07 -2.95 -16.39
N TYR A 199 12.36 -2.40 -15.20
CA TYR A 199 12.09 -0.98 -14.95
C TYR A 199 12.87 -0.07 -15.90
N ILE A 200 14.14 -0.39 -16.20
CA ILE A 200 14.97 0.37 -17.17
C ILE A 200 14.33 0.32 -18.58
N GLU A 201 13.87 -0.85 -19.01
CA GLU A 201 13.18 -1.02 -20.30
C GLU A 201 11.89 -0.17 -20.35
N PHE A 202 11.06 -0.25 -19.32
CA PHE A 202 9.85 0.57 -19.20
C PHE A 202 10.18 2.07 -19.20
N ALA A 203 11.17 2.50 -18.41
CA ALA A 203 11.53 3.91 -18.30
C ALA A 203 12.06 4.48 -19.62
N LYS A 204 12.88 3.73 -20.36
CA LYS A 204 13.38 4.12 -21.70
C LYS A 204 12.28 4.25 -22.74
N ALA A 205 11.28 3.36 -22.66
CA ALA A 205 10.16 3.38 -23.62
C ALA A 205 9.12 4.48 -23.34
N ASN A 206 8.94 4.87 -22.07
CA ASN A 206 7.79 5.67 -21.66
C ASN A 206 8.15 7.00 -20.98
N THR A 207 9.44 7.27 -20.72
CA THR A 207 9.87 8.47 -19.99
C THR A 207 11.13 9.07 -20.58
N THR A 208 11.48 10.27 -20.15
CA THR A 208 12.75 10.94 -20.47
C THR A 208 13.80 10.76 -19.37
N LEU A 209 13.59 9.83 -18.44
CA LEU A 209 14.48 9.57 -17.31
C LEU A 209 15.84 9.04 -17.82
N ASP A 210 16.93 9.63 -17.37
CA ASP A 210 18.26 9.08 -17.58
C ASP A 210 18.45 7.86 -16.68
N THR A 211 18.50 6.68 -17.30
CA THR A 211 18.66 5.40 -16.62
C THR A 211 20.11 4.93 -16.59
N SER A 212 21.09 5.73 -17.05
CA SER A 212 22.50 5.33 -17.14
C SER A 212 23.15 5.06 -15.77
N THR A 213 22.58 5.62 -14.71
CA THR A 213 23.04 5.43 -13.33
C THR A 213 22.47 4.18 -12.65
N LEU A 214 21.51 3.49 -13.29
CA LEU A 214 20.87 2.29 -12.75
C LEU A 214 21.64 1.04 -13.23
N ASP A 215 21.95 0.15 -12.30
CA ASP A 215 22.54 -1.14 -12.63
C ASP A 215 21.45 -2.15 -13.03
N PRO A 216 21.39 -2.60 -14.28
CA PRO A 216 20.40 -3.59 -14.72
C PRO A 216 20.54 -4.94 -14.01
N ASN A 217 21.70 -5.24 -13.42
CA ASN A 217 21.99 -6.47 -12.68
C ASN A 217 21.79 -6.30 -11.16
N ASP A 218 21.25 -5.17 -10.71
CA ASP A 218 20.96 -4.97 -9.29
C ASP A 218 20.01 -6.08 -8.79
N PRO A 219 20.44 -6.89 -7.81
CA PRO A 219 19.65 -8.01 -7.31
C PRO A 219 18.46 -7.59 -6.44
N SER A 220 18.27 -6.30 -6.21
CA SER A 220 17.17 -5.82 -5.37
C SER A 220 15.81 -6.16 -5.99
N THR A 221 14.96 -6.81 -5.20
CA THR A 221 13.61 -7.22 -5.58
C THR A 221 12.53 -6.28 -5.04
N GLY A 222 12.93 -5.09 -4.57
CA GLY A 222 11.97 -4.08 -4.12
C GLY A 222 11.09 -3.60 -5.27
N ILE A 223 9.77 -3.55 -5.03
CA ILE A 223 8.80 -3.14 -6.06
C ILE A 223 9.00 -1.66 -6.44
N LYS A 224 9.14 -1.39 -7.75
CA LYS A 224 9.18 -0.07 -8.37
C LYS A 224 7.74 0.29 -8.76
N GLN A 225 7.18 1.27 -8.07
CA GLN A 225 5.76 1.63 -8.14
C GLN A 225 5.63 2.93 -8.90
N THR A 226 5.25 2.85 -10.17
CA THR A 226 5.14 4.03 -11.04
C THR A 226 3.71 4.54 -11.09
N ARG A 227 3.57 5.83 -10.87
CA ARG A 227 2.28 6.52 -10.88
C ARG A 227 2.35 7.85 -11.63
N PRO A 228 1.27 8.29 -12.27
CA PRO A 228 1.17 9.65 -12.79
C PRO A 228 1.10 10.66 -11.64
N ALA A 229 1.76 11.79 -11.82
CA ALA A 229 1.76 12.92 -10.91
C ALA A 229 1.47 14.21 -11.69
N PHE A 230 1.08 15.27 -10.98
CA PHE A 230 0.80 16.58 -11.57
C PHE A 230 -0.15 16.51 -12.80
N GLY A 231 -1.30 15.87 -12.62
CA GLY A 231 -2.30 15.74 -13.69
C GLY A 231 -1.89 14.83 -14.85
N GLY A 232 -0.89 13.96 -14.64
CA GLY A 232 -0.38 13.04 -15.66
C GLY A 232 0.80 13.58 -16.47
N ASN A 233 1.25 14.79 -16.19
CA ASN A 233 2.39 15.41 -16.91
C ASN A 233 3.75 14.81 -16.50
N LEU A 234 3.81 14.18 -15.35
CA LEU A 234 5.01 13.51 -14.83
C LEU A 234 4.69 12.09 -14.40
N MET A 235 5.65 11.20 -14.55
CA MET A 235 5.62 9.86 -13.98
C MET A 235 6.60 9.80 -12.80
N ALA A 236 6.10 9.40 -11.64
CA ALA A 236 6.91 9.24 -10.43
C ALA A 236 7.03 7.76 -10.09
N THR A 237 8.25 7.27 -9.93
CA THR A 237 8.50 5.90 -9.45
C THR A 237 8.95 5.96 -7.99
N ILE A 238 8.25 5.23 -7.14
CA ILE A 238 8.43 5.21 -5.70
C ILE A 238 8.87 3.80 -5.28
N ILE A 239 9.80 3.75 -4.33
CA ILE A 239 10.30 2.52 -3.72
C ILE A 239 10.22 2.62 -2.20
N CYS A 240 9.99 1.48 -1.54
CA CYS A 240 9.97 1.38 -0.07
C CYS A 240 11.00 0.34 0.40
N PRO A 241 12.31 0.65 0.40
CA PRO A 241 13.35 -0.36 0.63
C PRO A 241 13.46 -0.81 2.10
N LYS A 242 13.01 0.00 3.05
CA LYS A 242 13.28 -0.20 4.49
C LYS A 242 12.13 -0.83 5.27
N THR A 243 10.94 -0.89 4.72
CA THR A 243 9.72 -1.32 5.43
C THR A 243 8.95 -2.38 4.64
N ARG A 244 8.17 -3.19 5.35
CA ARG A 244 7.28 -4.22 4.79
C ARG A 244 5.92 -4.19 5.50
N PRO A 245 4.89 -4.68 4.83
CA PRO A 245 4.85 -4.98 3.38
C PRO A 245 5.00 -3.72 2.52
N GLN A 246 5.47 -3.89 1.28
CA GLN A 246 5.42 -2.82 0.28
C GLN A 246 3.99 -2.77 -0.27
N MET A 247 3.37 -1.60 -0.29
CA MET A 247 1.95 -1.49 -0.60
C MET A 247 1.68 -0.56 -1.78
N SER A 248 0.76 -0.96 -2.65
CA SER A 248 0.28 -0.15 -3.76
C SER A 248 -1.23 -0.21 -3.89
N THR A 249 -1.86 0.92 -4.19
CA THR A 249 -3.16 0.87 -4.87
C THR A 249 -2.95 1.05 -6.36
N VAL A 250 -3.61 0.24 -7.19
CA VAL A 250 -3.45 0.21 -8.65
C VAL A 250 -4.74 0.63 -9.32
N ARG A 251 -4.63 1.49 -10.31
CA ARG A 251 -5.79 2.01 -11.04
C ARG A 251 -6.50 0.88 -11.79
N PRO A 252 -7.84 0.75 -11.67
CA PRO A 252 -8.59 -0.24 -12.44
C PRO A 252 -8.43 -0.05 -13.96
N GLY A 253 -8.38 -1.15 -14.71
CA GLY A 253 -8.30 -1.16 -16.18
C GLY A 253 -6.90 -0.89 -16.75
N VAL A 254 -5.86 -0.75 -15.91
CA VAL A 254 -4.48 -0.55 -16.41
C VAL A 254 -3.67 -1.84 -16.47
N MET A 255 -4.04 -2.84 -15.68
CA MET A 255 -3.41 -4.16 -15.71
C MET A 255 -4.30 -5.14 -16.48
N GLN A 256 -3.66 -6.09 -17.15
CA GLN A 256 -4.39 -7.09 -17.92
C GLN A 256 -4.75 -8.28 -17.03
N LYS A 257 -6.01 -8.68 -17.07
CA LYS A 257 -6.42 -9.97 -16.51
C LYS A 257 -5.73 -11.10 -17.25
N GLN A 258 -5.40 -12.16 -16.53
CA GLN A 258 -5.02 -13.41 -17.19
C GLN A 258 -6.25 -14.07 -17.82
N GLU A 259 -6.01 -14.94 -18.79
CA GLU A 259 -7.05 -15.83 -19.29
C GLU A 259 -7.53 -16.74 -18.15
N ARG A 260 -8.85 -16.87 -18.03
CA ARG A 260 -9.46 -17.70 -17.01
C ARG A 260 -9.07 -19.16 -17.18
N GLN A 261 -8.42 -19.73 -16.19
CA GLN A 261 -8.05 -21.15 -16.14
C GLN A 261 -9.14 -21.96 -15.42
N ALA A 262 -10.20 -22.32 -16.14
CA ALA A 262 -11.33 -23.04 -15.55
C ALA A 262 -10.86 -24.32 -14.82
N GLY A 263 -11.33 -24.50 -13.58
CA GLY A 263 -10.99 -25.65 -12.76
C GLY A 263 -9.62 -25.59 -12.09
N ALA A 264 -8.91 -24.45 -12.16
CA ALA A 264 -7.69 -24.24 -11.37
C ALA A 264 -8.03 -24.38 -9.87
N THR A 265 -7.13 -24.99 -9.11
CA THR A 265 -7.29 -25.23 -7.67
C THR A 265 -6.13 -24.66 -6.90
N GLY A 266 -6.34 -24.38 -5.62
CA GLY A 266 -5.31 -23.86 -4.73
C GLY A 266 -5.66 -24.17 -3.26
N GLU A 267 -4.90 -23.60 -2.36
CA GLU A 267 -5.05 -23.78 -0.92
C GLU A 267 -5.94 -22.66 -0.34
N ILE A 268 -6.99 -23.05 0.41
CA ILE A 268 -7.80 -22.09 1.19
C ILE A 268 -7.37 -22.14 2.63
N ILE A 269 -6.93 -21.00 3.16
CA ILE A 269 -6.57 -20.81 4.55
C ILE A 269 -7.70 -20.03 5.23
N ASN A 270 -8.52 -20.75 6.00
CA ASN A 270 -9.59 -20.14 6.78
C ASN A 270 -9.01 -19.46 8.02
N VAL A 271 -9.19 -18.16 8.14
CA VAL A 271 -8.69 -17.37 9.27
C VAL A 271 -9.87 -16.79 10.04
N LYS A 272 -9.88 -17.05 11.34
CA LYS A 272 -10.88 -16.47 12.23
C LYS A 272 -10.49 -15.03 12.57
N PRO A 273 -11.35 -14.03 12.29
CA PRO A 273 -11.04 -12.65 12.63
C PRO A 273 -11.14 -12.42 14.14
N ASN A 274 -10.21 -11.62 14.66
CA ASN A 274 -10.32 -11.09 16.03
C ASN A 274 -11.17 -9.81 16.00
N LEU A 275 -12.47 -10.00 15.77
CA LEU A 275 -13.43 -8.92 15.58
C LEU A 275 -14.60 -9.05 16.55
N THR A 276 -15.06 -7.92 17.06
CA THR A 276 -16.21 -7.81 17.94
C THR A 276 -17.16 -6.72 17.43
N ALA A 277 -18.41 -6.72 17.85
CA ALA A 277 -19.36 -5.66 17.50
C ALA A 277 -18.89 -4.25 17.92
N ALA A 278 -18.07 -4.15 18.97
CA ALA A 278 -17.51 -2.87 19.43
C ALA A 278 -16.48 -2.28 18.45
N ASP A 279 -15.94 -3.08 17.55
CA ASP A 279 -15.00 -2.62 16.51
C ASP A 279 -15.72 -1.94 15.34
N ILE A 280 -17.05 -2.10 15.26
CA ILE A 280 -17.88 -1.51 14.20
C ILE A 280 -18.49 -0.22 14.73
N ARG A 281 -18.02 0.92 14.23
CA ARG A 281 -18.47 2.24 14.66
C ARG A 281 -19.56 2.84 13.78
N ILE A 282 -19.83 2.21 12.65
CA ILE A 282 -20.76 2.69 11.63
C ILE A 282 -21.83 1.63 11.43
N ASP A 283 -23.09 2.03 11.55
CA ASP A 283 -24.24 1.18 11.24
C ASP A 283 -24.76 1.52 9.83
N ILE A 284 -24.68 0.54 8.93
CA ILE A 284 -25.19 0.69 7.56
C ILE A 284 -26.66 0.37 7.56
N LYS A 285 -27.50 1.41 7.46
CA LYS A 285 -28.97 1.27 7.49
C LYS A 285 -29.51 0.66 6.22
N ASP A 286 -29.01 1.11 5.05
CA ASP A 286 -29.50 0.67 3.76
C ASP A 286 -28.44 0.84 2.68
N ILE A 287 -28.50 0.01 1.64
CA ILE A 287 -27.72 0.12 0.41
C ILE A 287 -28.68 0.31 -0.76
N VAL A 288 -28.86 1.56 -1.17
CA VAL A 288 -29.77 1.91 -2.24
C VAL A 288 -29.11 1.58 -3.58
N LYS A 289 -29.68 0.63 -4.31
CA LYS A 289 -29.27 0.33 -5.68
C LYS A 289 -29.99 1.27 -6.66
N SER A 290 -29.24 1.83 -7.62
CA SER A 290 -29.88 2.55 -8.72
C SER A 290 -30.82 1.60 -9.48
N ALA A 291 -32.04 2.02 -9.73
CA ALA A 291 -32.99 1.25 -10.52
C ALA A 291 -32.62 1.15 -12.01
N LYS A 292 -31.67 1.98 -12.47
CA LYS A 292 -31.12 1.90 -13.83
C LYS A 292 -29.92 0.95 -13.82
N GLU A 293 -29.93 -0.05 -14.68
CA GLU A 293 -28.72 -0.77 -15.06
C GLU A 293 -27.74 0.24 -15.65
N MET A 294 -26.80 0.68 -14.83
CA MET A 294 -25.70 1.52 -15.30
C MET A 294 -24.54 0.61 -15.65
N VAL A 295 -24.12 0.64 -16.90
CA VAL A 295 -22.84 0.03 -17.29
C VAL A 295 -21.74 0.70 -16.46
N SER A 296 -20.89 -0.12 -15.84
CA SER A 296 -19.75 0.40 -15.10
C SER A 296 -18.84 1.16 -16.08
N LEU A 297 -18.44 2.37 -15.70
CA LEU A 297 -17.50 3.15 -16.54
C LEU A 297 -16.16 2.41 -16.75
N THR A 298 -15.78 1.54 -15.83
CA THR A 298 -14.55 0.75 -15.93
C THR A 298 -14.68 -0.46 -16.87
N ASP A 299 -15.90 -0.85 -17.19
CA ASP A 299 -16.20 -2.03 -18.03
C ASP A 299 -16.68 -1.59 -19.44
N ALA A 300 -16.78 -0.30 -19.71
CA ALA A 300 -17.23 0.24 -20.98
C ALA A 300 -16.07 0.32 -21.99
N ASP A 301 -16.27 -0.22 -23.20
CA ASP A 301 -15.30 -0.13 -24.30
C ASP A 301 -15.20 1.31 -24.87
N ILE A 302 -16.31 2.03 -24.87
CA ILE A 302 -16.39 3.41 -25.39
C ILE A 302 -17.16 4.26 -24.40
N ILE A 303 -16.57 5.38 -24.01
CA ILE A 303 -17.17 6.35 -23.08
C ILE A 303 -17.40 7.68 -23.80
N CYS A 304 -18.67 8.11 -23.90
CA CYS A 304 -19.01 9.46 -24.32
C CYS A 304 -19.30 10.29 -23.06
N SER A 305 -18.58 11.38 -22.87
CA SER A 305 -18.76 12.23 -21.70
C SER A 305 -18.89 13.71 -22.08
N GLY A 306 -19.63 14.45 -21.25
CA GLY A 306 -19.76 15.89 -21.38
C GLY A 306 -19.66 16.57 -20.02
N GLY A 307 -19.10 17.77 -20.01
CA GLY A 307 -19.01 18.59 -18.80
C GLY A 307 -20.31 19.35 -18.53
N ARG A 308 -20.45 19.84 -17.29
CA ARG A 308 -21.61 20.68 -16.89
C ARG A 308 -21.83 21.90 -17.77
N GLY A 309 -20.76 22.41 -18.41
CA GLY A 309 -20.82 23.57 -19.31
C GLY A 309 -21.56 23.34 -20.64
N LEU A 310 -21.91 22.08 -20.98
CA LEU A 310 -22.75 21.79 -22.16
C LEU A 310 -24.22 22.20 -21.95
N GLY A 311 -24.63 22.40 -20.69
CA GLY A 311 -26.03 22.75 -20.38
C GLY A 311 -27.02 21.64 -20.75
N ASP A 312 -28.23 22.02 -21.03
CA ASP A 312 -29.31 21.12 -21.45
C ASP A 312 -29.38 21.00 -23.00
N ALA A 313 -30.08 19.96 -23.46
CA ALA A 313 -30.25 19.66 -24.89
C ALA A 313 -31.23 20.59 -25.60
N SER A 314 -31.31 21.87 -25.22
CA SER A 314 -32.20 22.87 -25.82
C SER A 314 -31.55 23.62 -26.97
#